data_5ff1acaa40e5f1b81bd5745ee4fc6a89
#
_entry.id   5ff1acaa40e5f1b81bd5745ee4fc6a89
#
_cell.length_a   1.000
_cell.length_b   1.000
_cell.length_c   1.000
_cell.angle_alpha   90.00
_cell.angle_beta   90.00
_cell.angle_gamma   90.00
#
_symmetry.space_group_name_H-M   'P 1'
#
loop_
_entity.id
_entity.type
_entity.pdbx_description
1 polymer ?
#
loop_
_entity_poly.entity_id
_entity_poly.type
_entity_poly.pdbx_seq_one_letter_code
_entity_poly.pdbx_strand_id
1 'polypeptide(L)'
;FLMNTTQLQSYYDQTPTARRMALVSIGLVIMVCSLSLSAVNIAVPRIADDLQMGANAVSWIPVAMLWGNVVFLLPMGRMADIVGRKRMFITGIALFAMASLAILLPQTIKSVLVIRVVQGISSSMIYGTSMALIGVIYANSNRGQALGIGASTVYFGLTVGPLVGGWLTEHWGWKSVFWAPTLVLSLCLVMLVIYVKGEWKAEHKSKFDWQGSLVFMACVSAFMMVLSRMSDWRFA
;
A
#
# COMPACT_ATOMS: atom_id res chain seq x y z
N PHE A 1 -12.36 -19.97 -13.21
CA PHE A 1 -13.75 -19.59 -13.50
C PHE A 1 -13.84 -18.06 -13.56
N LEU A 2 -13.93 -17.52 -14.77
CA LEU A 2 -14.13 -16.09 -15.00
C LEU A 2 -15.65 -15.84 -14.92
N MET A 3 -16.11 -15.39 -13.75
CA MET A 3 -17.47 -14.87 -13.61
C MET A 3 -17.58 -13.50 -14.30
N ASN A 4 -18.69 -13.26 -15.02
CA ASN A 4 -18.97 -11.96 -15.63
C ASN A 4 -19.33 -10.94 -14.52
N THR A 5 -19.13 -9.65 -14.76
CA THR A 5 -19.35 -8.56 -13.78
C THR A 5 -20.75 -8.62 -13.15
N THR A 6 -21.79 -8.92 -13.97
CA THR A 6 -23.16 -9.08 -13.51
C THR A 6 -23.34 -10.28 -12.56
N GLN A 7 -22.69 -11.41 -12.86
CA GLN A 7 -22.73 -12.61 -12.01
C GLN A 7 -22.03 -12.38 -10.67
N LEU A 8 -20.94 -11.62 -10.66
CA LEU A 8 -20.22 -11.25 -9.44
C LEU A 8 -21.05 -10.33 -8.55
N GLN A 9 -21.73 -9.36 -9.14
CA GLN A 9 -22.64 -8.47 -8.40
C GLN A 9 -23.78 -9.26 -7.78
N SER A 10 -24.44 -10.14 -8.55
CA SER A 10 -25.50 -11.04 -8.04
C SER A 10 -24.98 -11.92 -6.89
N TYR A 11 -23.76 -12.46 -6.99
CA TYR A 11 -23.16 -13.26 -5.92
C TYR A 11 -23.03 -12.46 -4.61
N TYR A 12 -22.52 -11.21 -4.65
CA TYR A 12 -22.37 -10.39 -3.45
C TYR A 12 -23.69 -9.86 -2.90
N ASP A 13 -24.71 -9.68 -3.75
CA ASP A 13 -26.06 -9.32 -3.31
C ASP A 13 -26.73 -10.48 -2.54
N GLN A 14 -26.50 -11.72 -2.97
CA GLN A 14 -27.02 -12.92 -2.33
C GLN A 14 -26.20 -13.37 -1.11
N THR A 15 -24.93 -12.90 -0.98
CA THR A 15 -24.04 -13.32 0.12
C THR A 15 -23.52 -12.13 0.93
N PRO A 16 -24.37 -11.54 1.82
CA PRO A 16 -24.00 -10.35 2.59
C PRO A 16 -22.79 -10.59 3.51
N THR A 17 -22.59 -11.81 3.99
CA THR A 17 -21.41 -12.17 4.80
C THR A 17 -20.13 -12.08 3.99
N ALA A 18 -20.09 -12.66 2.78
CA ALA A 18 -18.92 -12.59 1.92
C ALA A 18 -18.61 -11.13 1.54
N ARG A 19 -19.64 -10.32 1.27
CA ARG A 19 -19.49 -8.89 0.98
C ARG A 19 -18.87 -8.12 2.16
N ARG A 20 -19.36 -8.36 3.39
CA ARG A 20 -18.80 -7.73 4.61
C ARG A 20 -17.36 -8.17 4.87
N MET A 21 -17.08 -9.47 4.75
CA MET A 21 -15.71 -10.00 4.94
C MET A 21 -14.73 -9.47 3.89
N ALA A 22 -15.17 -9.28 2.65
CA ALA A 22 -14.37 -8.62 1.62
C ALA A 22 -14.03 -7.17 2.00
N LEU A 23 -15.01 -6.39 2.47
CA LEU A 23 -14.78 -5.01 2.93
C LEU A 23 -13.80 -4.97 4.11
N VAL A 24 -14.00 -5.83 5.11
CA VAL A 24 -13.12 -5.92 6.28
C VAL A 24 -11.69 -6.29 5.85
N SER A 25 -11.53 -7.29 4.99
CA SER A 25 -10.20 -7.71 4.52
C SER A 25 -9.48 -6.61 3.74
N ILE A 26 -10.19 -5.93 2.81
CA ILE A 26 -9.63 -4.82 2.04
C ILE A 26 -9.29 -3.66 2.97
N GLY A 27 -10.18 -3.30 3.89
CA GLY A 27 -9.98 -2.24 4.87
C GLY A 27 -8.79 -2.51 5.80
N LEU A 28 -8.63 -3.74 6.29
CA LEU A 28 -7.48 -4.14 7.12
C LEU A 28 -6.16 -4.01 6.35
N VAL A 29 -6.12 -4.42 5.09
CA VAL A 29 -4.91 -4.26 4.26
C VAL A 29 -4.53 -2.79 4.11
N ILE A 30 -5.51 -1.93 3.78
CA ILE A 30 -5.29 -0.48 3.66
C ILE A 30 -4.80 0.09 4.99
N MET A 31 -5.43 -0.28 6.09
CA MET A 31 -5.07 0.17 7.43
C MET A 31 -3.63 -0.22 7.78
N VAL A 32 -3.24 -1.48 7.54
CA VAL A 32 -1.88 -1.97 7.84
C VAL A 32 -0.82 -1.29 6.98
N CYS A 33 -1.10 -1.04 5.70
CA CYS A 33 -0.18 -0.28 4.85
C CYS A 33 -0.01 1.17 5.33
N SER A 34 -1.11 1.83 5.72
CA SER A 34 -1.10 3.19 6.28
C SER A 34 -0.39 3.25 7.63
N LEU A 35 -0.65 2.26 8.50
CA LEU A 35 0.03 2.09 9.78
C LEU A 35 1.54 1.94 9.56
N SER A 36 1.97 1.07 8.65
CA SER A 36 3.39 0.84 8.35
C SER A 36 4.08 2.09 7.81
N LEU A 37 3.35 2.94 7.07
CA LEU A 37 3.87 4.22 6.58
C LEU A 37 4.18 5.16 7.74
N SER A 38 3.29 5.31 8.72
CA SER A 38 3.46 6.26 9.82
C SER A 38 4.26 5.69 11.00
N ALA A 39 4.18 4.38 11.26
CA ALA A 39 4.90 3.71 12.34
C ALA A 39 6.42 3.81 12.21
N VAL A 40 6.94 3.73 10.97
CA VAL A 40 8.38 3.83 10.71
C VAL A 40 8.95 5.19 11.12
N ASN A 41 8.16 6.28 11.08
CA ASN A 41 8.64 7.60 11.49
C ASN A 41 9.16 7.62 12.93
N ILE A 42 8.56 6.85 13.84
CA ILE A 42 9.01 6.72 15.23
C ILE A 42 10.25 5.83 15.33
N ALA A 43 10.41 4.85 14.44
CA ALA A 43 11.57 3.97 14.42
C ALA A 43 12.82 4.61 13.78
N VAL A 44 12.65 5.69 13.00
CA VAL A 44 13.74 6.36 12.25
C VAL A 44 14.96 6.67 13.11
N PRO A 45 14.88 7.26 14.32
CA PRO A 45 16.06 7.52 15.15
C PRO A 45 16.83 6.24 15.50
N ARG A 46 16.10 5.17 15.86
CA ARG A 46 16.73 3.87 16.19
C ARG A 46 17.38 3.21 14.99
N ILE A 47 16.78 3.37 13.79
CA ILE A 47 17.39 2.90 12.53
C ILE A 47 18.67 3.67 12.23
N ALA A 48 18.65 4.99 12.45
CA ALA A 48 19.78 5.86 12.24
C ALA A 48 20.97 5.50 13.15
N ASP A 49 20.69 5.28 14.43
CA ASP A 49 21.69 4.88 15.42
C ASP A 49 22.29 3.51 15.10
N ASP A 50 21.45 2.51 14.78
CA ASP A 50 21.88 1.12 14.51
C ASP A 50 22.71 1.02 13.22
N LEU A 51 22.37 1.80 12.19
CA LEU A 51 23.05 1.81 10.90
C LEU A 51 24.06 2.94 10.75
N GLN A 52 24.31 3.73 11.79
CA GLN A 52 25.22 4.89 11.82
C GLN A 52 25.00 5.85 10.64
N MET A 53 23.74 6.22 10.43
CA MET A 53 23.32 7.04 9.30
C MET A 53 23.58 8.53 9.55
N GLY A 54 24.08 9.23 8.53
CA GLY A 54 24.12 10.70 8.54
C GLY A 54 22.70 11.31 8.40
N ALA A 55 22.50 12.52 8.89
CA ALA A 55 21.21 13.22 8.93
C ALA A 55 20.48 13.24 7.57
N ASN A 56 21.20 13.46 6.49
CA ASN A 56 20.63 13.50 5.14
C ASN A 56 20.07 12.13 4.69
N ALA A 57 20.71 11.02 5.07
CA ALA A 57 20.25 9.69 4.70
C ALA A 57 19.02 9.27 5.51
N VAL A 58 18.91 9.70 6.75
CA VAL A 58 17.82 9.41 7.68
C VAL A 58 16.48 9.94 7.15
N SER A 59 16.46 11.17 6.63
CA SER A 59 15.24 11.80 6.09
C SER A 59 14.67 11.07 4.87
N TRP A 60 15.50 10.32 4.13
CA TRP A 60 15.05 9.54 2.98
C TRP A 60 14.28 8.27 3.34
N ILE A 61 14.35 7.77 4.58
CA ILE A 61 13.64 6.54 4.97
C ILE A 61 12.12 6.65 4.77
N PRO A 62 11.41 7.66 5.32
CA PRO A 62 9.99 7.83 5.04
C PRO A 62 9.73 8.30 3.60
N VAL A 63 10.56 9.18 3.06
CA VAL A 63 10.40 9.76 1.73
C VAL A 63 10.47 8.69 0.64
N ALA A 64 11.37 7.71 0.76
CA ALA A 64 11.54 6.65 -0.24
C ALA A 64 10.26 5.83 -0.47
N MET A 65 9.50 5.51 0.59
CA MET A 65 8.23 4.81 0.45
C MET A 65 7.16 5.72 -0.18
N LEU A 66 7.06 6.97 0.27
CA LEU A 66 6.13 7.94 -0.30
C LEU A 66 6.42 8.18 -1.78
N TRP A 67 7.70 8.33 -2.15
CA TRP A 67 8.12 8.49 -3.53
C TRP A 67 7.66 7.29 -4.39
N GLY A 68 7.97 6.07 -3.97
CA GLY A 68 7.53 4.87 -4.67
C GLY A 68 6.00 4.78 -4.78
N ASN A 69 5.26 5.16 -3.73
CA ASN A 69 3.80 5.14 -3.74
C ASN A 69 3.22 6.15 -4.75
N VAL A 70 3.61 7.42 -4.66
CA VAL A 70 3.02 8.49 -5.47
C VAL A 70 3.39 8.36 -6.94
N VAL A 71 4.66 8.06 -7.24
CA VAL A 71 5.16 7.92 -8.62
C VAL A 71 4.47 6.77 -9.36
N PHE A 72 4.22 5.65 -8.67
CA PHE A 72 3.63 4.46 -9.29
C PHE A 72 2.11 4.37 -9.15
N LEU A 73 1.45 5.27 -8.39
CA LEU A 73 0.02 5.18 -8.11
C LEU A 73 -0.84 5.16 -9.39
N LEU A 74 -0.60 6.11 -10.29
CA LEU A 74 -1.38 6.22 -11.54
C LEU A 74 -1.07 5.06 -12.51
N PRO A 75 0.21 4.73 -12.81
CA PRO A 75 0.56 3.59 -13.66
C PRO A 75 0.01 2.26 -13.13
N MET A 76 0.10 2.00 -11.81
CA MET A 76 -0.40 0.76 -11.21
C MET A 76 -1.93 0.69 -11.21
N GLY A 77 -2.62 1.81 -10.99
CA GLY A 77 -4.08 1.89 -11.15
C GLY A 77 -4.51 1.54 -12.57
N ARG A 78 -3.82 2.08 -13.58
CA ARG A 78 -4.10 1.76 -14.99
C ARG A 78 -3.77 0.30 -15.34
N MET A 79 -2.66 -0.21 -14.84
CA MET A 79 -2.28 -1.61 -15.03
C MET A 79 -3.31 -2.55 -14.39
N ALA A 80 -3.90 -2.17 -13.26
CA ALA A 80 -4.94 -2.94 -12.60
C ALA A 80 -6.21 -3.11 -13.44
N ASP A 81 -6.56 -2.11 -14.24
CA ASP A 81 -7.70 -2.20 -15.16
C ASP A 81 -7.44 -3.19 -16.30
N ILE A 82 -6.17 -3.39 -16.71
CA ILE A 82 -5.76 -4.30 -17.79
C ILE A 82 -5.56 -5.73 -17.27
N VAL A 83 -4.77 -5.88 -16.21
CA VAL A 83 -4.38 -7.19 -15.64
C VAL A 83 -5.51 -7.79 -14.81
N GLY A 84 -6.23 -6.93 -14.08
CA GLY A 84 -7.29 -7.29 -13.15
C GLY A 84 -7.03 -6.69 -11.76
N ARG A 85 -8.07 -6.08 -11.21
CA ARG A 85 -7.97 -5.33 -9.94
C ARG A 85 -7.64 -6.23 -8.75
N LYS A 86 -8.28 -7.40 -8.68
CA LYS A 86 -8.01 -8.37 -7.59
C LYS A 86 -6.58 -8.90 -7.67
N ARG A 87 -6.14 -9.29 -8.88
CA ARG A 87 -4.75 -9.78 -9.08
C ARG A 87 -3.74 -8.73 -8.66
N MET A 88 -3.92 -7.49 -9.12
CA MET A 88 -3.03 -6.39 -8.76
C MET A 88 -3.00 -6.15 -7.26
N PHE A 89 -4.16 -6.18 -6.58
CA PHE A 89 -4.27 -6.02 -5.13
C PHE A 89 -3.51 -7.12 -4.38
N ILE A 90 -3.73 -8.40 -4.76
CA ILE A 90 -3.04 -9.55 -4.15
C ILE A 90 -1.53 -9.49 -4.38
N THR A 91 -1.10 -9.16 -5.61
CA THR A 91 0.33 -9.02 -5.93
C THR A 91 0.97 -7.89 -5.11
N GLY A 92 0.24 -6.77 -4.93
CA GLY A 92 0.68 -5.67 -4.08
C GLY A 92 0.89 -6.12 -2.63
N ILE A 93 -0.05 -6.88 -2.05
CA ILE A 93 0.09 -7.42 -0.68
C ILE A 93 1.30 -8.36 -0.58
N ALA A 94 1.43 -9.29 -1.51
CA ALA A 94 2.53 -10.24 -1.51
C ALA A 94 3.90 -9.55 -1.62
N LEU A 95 4.02 -8.58 -2.54
CA LEU A 95 5.24 -7.81 -2.72
C LEU A 95 5.57 -6.94 -1.50
N PHE A 96 4.56 -6.33 -0.88
CA PHE A 96 4.73 -5.56 0.35
C PHE A 96 5.22 -6.45 1.50
N ALA A 97 4.62 -7.63 1.67
CA ALA A 97 5.00 -8.58 2.70
C ALA A 97 6.43 -9.10 2.48
N MET A 98 6.79 -9.48 1.24
CA MET A 98 8.14 -9.93 0.91
C MET A 98 9.19 -8.84 1.16
N ALA A 99 8.93 -7.60 0.73
CA ALA A 99 9.82 -6.48 1.00
C ALA A 99 9.96 -6.21 2.51
N SER A 100 8.87 -6.33 3.27
CA SER A 100 8.90 -6.15 4.71
C SER A 100 9.67 -7.25 5.43
N LEU A 101 9.59 -8.49 4.98
CA LEU A 101 10.38 -9.61 5.53
C LEU A 101 11.87 -9.53 5.17
N ALA A 102 12.21 -8.91 4.04
CA ALA A 102 13.60 -8.69 3.64
C ALA A 102 14.39 -7.87 4.67
N ILE A 103 13.72 -7.13 5.57
CA ILE A 103 14.36 -6.39 6.67
C ILE A 103 15.05 -7.30 7.70
N LEU A 104 14.67 -8.57 7.76
CA LEU A 104 15.28 -9.56 8.66
C LEU A 104 16.70 -9.94 8.26
N LEU A 105 17.06 -9.78 6.98
CA LEU A 105 18.41 -9.96 6.48
C LEU A 105 19.34 -8.88 7.05
N PRO A 106 20.68 -9.06 6.99
CA PRO A 106 21.64 -8.01 7.35
C PRO A 106 21.37 -6.73 6.54
N GLN A 107 21.23 -5.60 7.22
CA GLN A 107 20.81 -4.36 6.61
C GLN A 107 21.96 -3.39 6.44
N THR A 108 21.91 -2.66 5.33
CA THR A 108 22.70 -1.47 5.06
C THR A 108 21.74 -0.31 4.78
N ILE A 109 22.23 0.91 4.82
CA ILE A 109 21.45 2.11 4.45
C ILE A 109 20.77 1.92 3.09
N LYS A 110 21.52 1.44 2.10
CA LYS A 110 20.99 1.23 0.74
C LYS A 110 19.88 0.18 0.70
N SER A 111 20.05 -0.94 1.42
CA SER A 111 19.03 -2.00 1.44
C SER A 111 17.73 -1.54 2.10
N VAL A 112 17.81 -0.78 3.19
CA VAL A 112 16.61 -0.19 3.82
C VAL A 112 15.88 0.74 2.87
N LEU A 113 16.59 1.63 2.16
CA LEU A 113 15.97 2.53 1.18
C LEU A 113 15.32 1.76 0.02
N VAL A 114 15.98 0.72 -0.52
CA VAL A 114 15.40 -0.13 -1.56
C VAL A 114 14.14 -0.83 -1.07
N ILE A 115 14.16 -1.40 0.14
CA ILE A 115 12.98 -2.01 0.77
C ILE A 115 11.84 -1.00 0.85
N ARG A 116 12.11 0.24 1.27
CA ARG A 116 11.12 1.32 1.36
C ARG A 116 10.54 1.69 -0.02
N VAL A 117 11.35 1.77 -1.06
CA VAL A 117 10.86 2.02 -2.43
C VAL A 117 9.96 0.87 -2.89
N VAL A 118 10.35 -0.39 -2.67
CA VAL A 118 9.55 -1.56 -3.04
C VAL A 118 8.23 -1.60 -2.27
N GLN A 119 8.24 -1.27 -0.97
CA GLN A 119 7.02 -1.09 -0.18
C GLN A 119 6.14 0.03 -0.75
N GLY A 120 6.73 1.13 -1.21
CA GLY A 120 6.01 2.23 -1.88
C GLY A 120 5.32 1.77 -3.16
N ILE A 121 6.03 1.08 -4.05
CA ILE A 121 5.47 0.52 -5.27
C ILE A 121 4.34 -0.47 -4.95
N SER A 122 4.55 -1.35 -3.98
CA SER A 122 3.55 -2.33 -3.54
C SER A 122 2.29 -1.66 -2.99
N SER A 123 2.47 -0.61 -2.17
CA SER A 123 1.35 0.16 -1.62
C SER A 123 0.58 0.93 -2.68
N SER A 124 1.23 1.38 -3.77
CA SER A 124 0.55 2.00 -4.92
C SER A 124 -0.40 1.02 -5.62
N MET A 125 -0.01 -0.26 -5.73
CA MET A 125 -0.87 -1.32 -6.27
C MET A 125 -2.08 -1.54 -5.36
N ILE A 126 -1.89 -1.53 -4.04
CA ILE A 126 -2.95 -1.70 -3.04
C ILE A 126 -3.92 -0.51 -3.07
N TYR A 127 -3.42 0.73 -2.91
CA TYR A 127 -4.27 1.91 -2.88
C TYR A 127 -4.96 2.18 -4.23
N GLY A 128 -4.27 1.98 -5.35
CA GLY A 128 -4.81 2.17 -6.69
C GLY A 128 -5.96 1.22 -7.04
N THR A 129 -6.08 0.09 -6.33
CA THR A 129 -7.11 -0.92 -6.61
C THR A 129 -8.18 -1.04 -5.53
N SER A 130 -7.87 -0.69 -4.28
CA SER A 130 -8.73 -0.92 -3.13
C SER A 130 -10.11 -0.27 -3.23
N MET A 131 -10.17 1.04 -3.52
CA MET A 131 -11.43 1.77 -3.62
C MET A 131 -12.25 1.31 -4.81
N ALA A 132 -11.60 0.91 -5.91
CA ALA A 132 -12.26 0.36 -7.07
C ALA A 132 -12.88 -1.01 -6.77
N LEU A 133 -12.19 -1.89 -6.00
CA LEU A 133 -12.72 -3.17 -5.55
C LEU A 133 -13.92 -2.99 -4.63
N ILE A 134 -13.82 -2.12 -3.61
CA ILE A 134 -14.95 -1.80 -2.72
C ILE A 134 -16.14 -1.28 -3.53
N GLY A 135 -15.90 -0.36 -4.48
CA GLY A 135 -16.93 0.24 -5.29
C GLY A 135 -17.68 -0.74 -6.19
N VAL A 136 -17.03 -1.82 -6.65
CA VAL A 136 -17.68 -2.87 -7.46
C VAL A 136 -18.40 -3.89 -6.58
N ILE A 137 -17.82 -4.29 -5.45
CA ILE A 137 -18.43 -5.23 -4.49
C ILE A 137 -19.73 -4.64 -3.89
N TYR A 138 -19.80 -3.32 -3.73
CA TYR A 138 -20.93 -2.59 -3.16
C TYR A 138 -21.73 -1.80 -4.22
N ALA A 139 -21.65 -2.15 -5.51
CA ALA A 139 -22.28 -1.38 -6.59
C ALA A 139 -23.79 -1.20 -6.39
N ASN A 140 -24.49 -2.27 -5.97
CA ASN A 140 -25.95 -2.32 -5.78
C ASN A 140 -26.37 -2.15 -4.30
N SER A 141 -25.47 -1.71 -3.42
CA SER A 141 -25.71 -1.57 -1.98
C SER A 141 -25.21 -0.21 -1.51
N ASN A 142 -25.07 0.00 -0.21
CA ASN A 142 -24.62 1.26 0.41
C ASN A 142 -23.17 1.61 0.03
N ARG A 143 -22.91 1.84 -1.27
CA ARG A 143 -21.61 2.09 -1.87
C ARG A 143 -20.88 3.25 -1.21
N GLY A 144 -21.58 4.36 -0.95
CA GLY A 144 -21.01 5.54 -0.28
C GLY A 144 -20.49 5.23 1.12
N GLN A 145 -21.27 4.47 1.89
CA GLN A 145 -20.87 4.03 3.24
C GLN A 145 -19.66 3.09 3.17
N ALA A 146 -19.63 2.13 2.25
CA ALA A 146 -18.51 1.21 2.11
C ALA A 146 -17.20 1.94 1.70
N LEU A 147 -17.28 2.89 0.79
CA LEU A 147 -16.15 3.73 0.41
C LEU A 147 -15.69 4.64 1.58
N GLY A 148 -16.65 5.18 2.34
CA GLY A 148 -16.34 5.97 3.55
C GLY A 148 -15.61 5.15 4.61
N ILE A 149 -16.04 3.90 4.86
CA ILE A 149 -15.34 2.96 5.76
C ILE A 149 -13.93 2.69 5.21
N GLY A 150 -13.77 2.39 3.92
CA GLY A 150 -12.47 2.18 3.32
C GLY A 150 -11.53 3.38 3.47
N ALA A 151 -12.02 4.60 3.26
CA ALA A 151 -11.25 5.83 3.48
C ALA A 151 -10.89 6.03 4.96
N SER A 152 -11.81 5.76 5.88
CA SER A 152 -11.57 5.88 7.33
C SER A 152 -10.46 4.96 7.82
N THR A 153 -10.30 3.77 7.23
CA THR A 153 -9.22 2.84 7.61
C THR A 153 -7.82 3.39 7.31
N VAL A 154 -7.67 4.23 6.26
CA VAL A 154 -6.42 4.94 5.96
C VAL A 154 -6.03 5.84 7.12
N TYR A 155 -6.95 6.74 7.52
CA TYR A 155 -6.70 7.72 8.57
C TYR A 155 -6.50 7.05 9.93
N PHE A 156 -7.28 6.00 10.21
CA PHE A 156 -7.10 5.21 11.44
C PHE A 156 -5.70 4.58 11.49
N GLY A 157 -5.24 3.96 10.41
CA GLY A 157 -3.89 3.41 10.31
C GLY A 157 -2.79 4.46 10.52
N LEU A 158 -2.93 5.64 9.90
CA LEU A 158 -1.98 6.75 10.07
C LEU A 158 -1.94 7.27 11.51
N THR A 159 -3.10 7.35 12.18
CA THR A 159 -3.21 7.86 13.55
C THR A 159 -2.66 6.87 14.59
N VAL A 160 -2.96 5.59 14.43
CA VAL A 160 -2.53 4.53 15.38
C VAL A 160 -1.09 4.10 15.12
N GLY A 161 -0.58 4.32 13.89
CA GLY A 161 0.76 3.89 13.47
C GLY A 161 1.89 4.30 14.40
N PRO A 162 2.01 5.58 14.82
CA PRO A 162 3.08 6.01 15.73
C PRO A 162 3.03 5.32 17.08
N LEU A 163 1.84 5.06 17.63
CA LEU A 163 1.65 4.34 18.89
C LEU A 163 2.14 2.90 18.79
N VAL A 164 1.66 2.18 17.77
CA VAL A 164 2.06 0.79 17.51
C VAL A 164 3.54 0.72 17.15
N GLY A 165 4.03 1.63 16.31
CA GLY A 165 5.44 1.69 15.90
C GLY A 165 6.38 1.96 17.07
N GLY A 166 6.00 2.85 17.99
CA GLY A 166 6.75 3.12 19.23
C GLY A 166 6.82 1.88 20.12
N TRP A 167 5.66 1.26 20.40
CA TRP A 167 5.59 0.06 21.21
C TRP A 167 6.41 -1.11 20.62
N LEU A 168 6.27 -1.36 19.32
CA LEU A 168 7.02 -2.39 18.60
C LEU A 168 8.55 -2.11 18.67
N THR A 169 8.95 -0.87 18.43
CA THR A 169 10.36 -0.48 18.42
C THR A 169 11.00 -0.62 19.80
N GLU A 170 10.26 -0.32 20.86
CA GLU A 170 10.74 -0.39 22.24
C GLU A 170 10.91 -1.84 22.71
N HIS A 171 9.95 -2.74 22.41
CA HIS A 171 9.94 -4.10 22.94
C HIS A 171 10.68 -5.11 22.05
N TRP A 172 10.61 -4.95 20.73
CA TRP A 172 11.16 -5.93 19.76
C TRP A 172 12.17 -5.33 18.77
N GLY A 173 12.56 -4.07 19.00
CA GLY A 173 13.49 -3.36 18.13
C GLY A 173 12.84 -2.85 16.83
N TRP A 174 13.54 -1.96 16.14
CA TRP A 174 13.01 -1.25 14.97
C TRP A 174 12.62 -2.16 13.79
N LYS A 175 13.26 -3.32 13.63
CA LYS A 175 12.92 -4.28 12.57
C LYS A 175 11.49 -4.82 12.69
N SER A 176 10.94 -4.83 13.91
CA SER A 176 9.58 -5.32 14.17
C SER A 176 8.50 -4.48 13.50
N VAL A 177 8.74 -3.19 13.31
CA VAL A 177 7.81 -2.28 12.61
C VAL A 177 7.59 -2.70 11.15
N PHE A 178 8.53 -3.44 10.58
CA PHE A 178 8.43 -3.96 9.23
C PHE A 178 7.81 -5.37 9.19
N TRP A 179 8.32 -6.31 9.98
CA TRP A 179 7.85 -7.71 9.88
C TRP A 179 6.52 -7.96 10.59
N ALA A 180 6.22 -7.29 11.71
CA ALA A 180 4.98 -7.56 12.45
C ALA A 180 3.70 -7.28 11.63
N PRO A 181 3.59 -6.19 10.84
CA PRO A 181 2.45 -5.98 9.96
C PRO A 181 2.26 -7.09 8.91
N THR A 182 3.32 -7.82 8.52
CA THR A 182 3.20 -8.89 7.52
C THR A 182 2.37 -10.06 8.01
N LEU A 183 2.32 -10.30 9.32
CA LEU A 183 1.46 -11.34 9.90
C LEU A 183 -0.02 -11.04 9.64
N VAL A 184 -0.42 -9.79 9.85
CA VAL A 184 -1.80 -9.33 9.57
C VAL A 184 -2.08 -9.37 8.08
N LEU A 185 -1.13 -8.94 7.24
CA LEU A 185 -1.28 -8.99 5.78
C LEU A 185 -1.42 -10.43 5.27
N SER A 186 -0.69 -11.38 5.84
CA SER A 186 -0.81 -12.80 5.48
C SER A 186 -2.19 -13.36 5.81
N LEU A 187 -2.74 -13.01 6.98
CA LEU A 187 -4.10 -13.37 7.34
C LEU A 187 -5.13 -12.74 6.38
N CYS A 188 -4.96 -11.44 6.09
CA CYS A 188 -5.82 -10.74 5.13
C CYS A 188 -5.74 -11.35 3.74
N LEU A 189 -4.57 -11.81 3.30
CA LEU A 189 -4.38 -12.47 2.01
C LEU A 189 -5.22 -13.76 1.94
N VAL A 190 -5.20 -14.58 2.99
CA VAL A 190 -6.03 -15.79 3.08
C VAL A 190 -7.52 -15.42 3.02
N MET A 191 -7.96 -14.43 3.79
CA MET A 191 -9.35 -13.96 3.76
C MET A 191 -9.75 -13.45 2.37
N LEU A 192 -8.89 -12.69 1.69
CA LEU A 192 -9.14 -12.19 0.35
C LEU A 192 -9.29 -13.32 -0.68
N VAL A 193 -8.45 -14.35 -0.61
CA VAL A 193 -8.57 -15.51 -1.51
C VAL A 193 -9.89 -16.23 -1.32
N ILE A 194 -10.36 -16.36 -0.07
CA ILE A 194 -11.61 -17.07 0.28
C ILE A 194 -12.85 -16.22 -0.08
N TYR A 195 -12.90 -14.97 0.32
CA TYR A 195 -14.11 -14.14 0.26
C TYR A 195 -14.20 -13.23 -0.96
N VAL A 196 -13.08 -12.81 -1.55
CA VAL A 196 -13.10 -11.99 -2.77
C VAL A 196 -13.06 -12.92 -3.99
N LYS A 197 -14.23 -13.25 -4.53
CA LYS A 197 -14.33 -14.11 -5.71
C LYS A 197 -14.36 -13.27 -6.98
N GLY A 198 -13.90 -13.89 -8.07
CA GLY A 198 -13.90 -13.29 -9.40
C GLY A 198 -12.73 -12.32 -9.63
N GLU A 199 -12.70 -11.79 -10.83
CA GLU A 199 -11.69 -10.83 -11.29
C GLU A 199 -12.39 -9.70 -12.05
N TRP A 200 -12.05 -8.46 -11.74
CA TRP A 200 -12.61 -7.29 -12.41
C TRP A 200 -11.55 -6.63 -13.30
N LYS A 201 -11.88 -6.58 -14.58
CA LYS A 201 -11.09 -5.90 -15.62
C LYS A 201 -11.95 -4.83 -16.26
N ALA A 202 -11.33 -3.83 -16.86
CA ALA A 202 -12.05 -2.89 -17.72
C ALA A 202 -12.65 -3.62 -18.92
N GLU A 203 -13.89 -3.29 -19.29
CA GLU A 203 -14.59 -3.90 -20.42
C GLU A 203 -13.90 -3.61 -21.76
N HIS A 204 -13.28 -2.44 -21.88
CA HIS A 204 -12.52 -2.05 -23.06
C HIS A 204 -11.05 -2.41 -22.90
N LYS A 205 -10.50 -3.21 -23.83
CA LYS A 205 -9.07 -3.52 -23.91
C LYS A 205 -8.31 -2.27 -24.35
N SER A 206 -8.02 -1.37 -23.42
CA SER A 206 -7.14 -0.25 -23.67
C SER A 206 -5.69 -0.69 -23.54
N LYS A 207 -4.86 -0.27 -24.50
CA LYS A 207 -3.40 -0.48 -24.40
C LYS A 207 -2.86 0.34 -23.23
N PHE A 208 -1.81 -0.19 -22.59
CA PHE A 208 -1.10 0.57 -21.56
C PHE A 208 -0.31 1.71 -22.21
N ASP A 209 -0.54 2.91 -21.75
CA ASP A 209 0.18 4.10 -22.21
C ASP A 209 1.53 4.20 -21.46
N TRP A 210 2.56 3.61 -22.06
CA TRP A 210 3.92 3.65 -21.52
C TRP A 210 4.52 5.04 -21.54
N GLN A 211 4.24 5.84 -22.59
CA GLN A 211 4.81 7.18 -22.75
C GLN A 211 4.22 8.12 -21.71
N GLY A 212 2.89 8.18 -21.61
CA GLY A 212 2.21 9.00 -20.60
C GLY A 212 2.60 8.60 -19.16
N SER A 213 2.73 7.28 -18.89
CA SER A 213 3.17 6.79 -17.59
C SER A 213 4.59 7.23 -17.23
N LEU A 214 5.54 7.14 -18.18
CA LEU A 214 6.93 7.57 -17.98
C LEU A 214 7.03 9.08 -17.76
N VAL A 215 6.31 9.88 -18.56
CA VAL A 215 6.27 11.34 -18.39
C VAL A 215 5.71 11.71 -17.03
N PHE A 216 4.59 11.10 -16.62
CA PHE A 216 4.01 11.30 -15.29
C PHE A 216 5.00 10.97 -14.17
N MET A 217 5.63 9.78 -14.22
CA MET A 217 6.62 9.37 -13.23
C MET A 217 7.81 10.33 -13.16
N ALA A 218 8.30 10.79 -14.31
CA ALA A 218 9.40 11.75 -14.37
C ALA A 218 9.02 13.12 -13.78
N CYS A 219 7.83 13.64 -14.13
CA CYS A 219 7.33 14.93 -13.61
C CYS A 219 7.13 14.88 -12.10
N VAL A 220 6.50 13.81 -11.57
CA VAL A 220 6.28 13.67 -10.13
C VAL A 220 7.61 13.49 -9.39
N SER A 221 8.54 12.71 -9.94
CA SER A 221 9.86 12.54 -9.34
C SER A 221 10.65 13.84 -9.30
N ALA A 222 10.64 14.60 -10.40
CA ALA A 222 11.28 15.91 -10.46
C ALA A 222 10.66 16.89 -9.45
N PHE A 223 9.34 16.93 -9.36
CA PHE A 223 8.63 17.77 -8.39
C PHE A 223 9.00 17.41 -6.94
N MET A 224 9.00 16.13 -6.58
CA MET A 224 9.40 15.68 -5.24
C MET A 224 10.87 15.99 -4.93
N MET A 225 11.77 15.87 -5.92
CA MET A 225 13.17 16.23 -5.74
C MET A 225 13.35 17.73 -5.51
N VAL A 226 12.62 18.58 -6.22
CA VAL A 226 12.63 20.03 -6.01
C VAL A 226 12.14 20.39 -4.61
N LEU A 227 11.02 19.80 -4.17
CA LEU A 227 10.50 20.02 -2.81
C LEU A 227 11.48 19.58 -1.72
N SER A 228 12.14 18.43 -1.91
CA SER A 228 13.16 17.94 -0.97
C SER A 228 14.35 18.90 -0.85
N ARG A 229 14.80 19.48 -1.97
CA ARG A 229 15.90 20.46 -1.94
C ARG A 229 15.51 21.82 -1.38
N MET A 230 14.25 22.23 -1.53
CA MET A 230 13.76 23.50 -0.96
C MET A 230 13.81 23.52 0.57
N SER A 231 13.76 22.38 1.24
CA SER A 231 13.94 22.29 2.69
C SER A 231 15.39 22.64 3.11
N ASP A 232 16.38 22.34 2.26
CA ASP A 232 17.78 22.63 2.53
C ASP A 232 18.11 24.14 2.37
N TRP A 233 17.34 24.87 1.52
CA TRP A 233 17.56 26.29 1.24
C TRP A 233 17.00 27.23 2.33
N ARG A 234 16.15 26.73 3.21
CA ARG A 234 15.57 27.55 4.30
C ARG A 234 16.50 27.72 5.52
N PHE A 235 17.60 27.00 5.56
CA PHE A 235 18.53 26.99 6.70
C PHE A 235 19.96 27.40 6.29
N ALA A 236 20.16 27.87 5.08
CA ALA A 236 21.37 28.55 4.61
C ALA A 236 21.14 30.06 4.53
#